data_3264dfe792354c46262280753de35594
#
_entry.id   3264dfe792354c46262280753de35594
#
_cell.length_a   1.000
_cell.length_b   1.000
_cell.length_c   1.000
_cell.angle_alpha   90.00
_cell.angle_beta   90.00
_cell.angle_gamma   90.00
#
_symmetry.space_group_name_H-M   'P 1'
#
loop_
_entity.id
_entity.type
_entity.pdbx_description
1 polymer ?
#
loop_
_entity_poly.entity_id
_entity_poly.type
_entity_poly.pdbx_seq_one_letter_code
_entity_poly.pdbx_strand_id
1 'polypeptide(L)'
;MRSFCFVASVACASAFAPTCTNVRIANARTTSSPPLWAAPGSDEIMPLPAGSMVALVTPMKSDGSLDEETLRSVLQWHRDEGTDGIVILGTTGEASTLTDDEKDAVMAIAREEVGGILPIVVGTGTIDTQSTIAATRRAKENGADAALVVTPYYVKPSQNGLFQHFTAIADAADLPLILYNVPGRTGVDLSVETTVKLSKHPMITGLKDATGDNNRVGPMRKIIGEDFKLYSGEDGMARDYVLKGGDGVISVTANVAPGAVSRVMAAANAQDAELASSADGPLAALHRDLFCEANPIPVKWAIYKMGRTEDGIRLPLTRLDADYHDRLSAALIQAECIPSPEGSEDRNLVSYGWPSRRVLLEGQLFDSGLINECLDIIEKRNGDFEIESFAVQPNDQFTNADFNFKRPSSVTLNVMAVNEGALDDILERLEALVGVMESAEGKLTVVPGE
;
A
#
# COMPACT_ATOMS: atom_id res chain seq x y z
N MET A 1 -61.28 29.06 50.40
CA MET A 1 -61.16 30.51 50.06
C MET A 1 -60.17 30.59 48.86
N ARG A 2 -60.71 31.04 47.79
CA ARG A 2 -60.12 31.88 46.72
C ARG A 2 -58.77 31.44 46.19
N SER A 3 -58.50 31.34 44.98
CA SER A 3 -59.11 31.69 43.67
C SER A 3 -58.01 31.72 42.65
N PHE A 4 -58.30 31.17 41.49
CA PHE A 4 -57.90 31.62 40.12
C PHE A 4 -56.43 31.88 39.83
N CYS A 5 -55.80 31.53 38.65
CA CYS A 5 -56.27 31.53 37.25
C CYS A 5 -55.28 30.75 36.42
N PHE A 6 -55.74 29.92 35.55
CA PHE A 6 -55.60 29.87 34.08
C PHE A 6 -54.46 30.70 33.46
N VAL A 7 -53.61 30.06 32.66
CA VAL A 7 -53.54 30.29 31.21
C VAL A 7 -52.78 29.15 30.54
N ALA A 8 -53.40 28.61 29.51
CA ALA A 8 -52.84 27.69 28.56
C ALA A 8 -51.97 28.44 27.50
N SER A 9 -50.92 27.84 27.00
CA SER A 9 -50.50 28.12 25.62
C SER A 9 -49.55 27.06 25.11
N VAL A 10 -50.03 26.28 24.21
CA VAL A 10 -49.56 25.99 22.86
C VAL A 10 -48.17 25.37 22.72
N ALA A 11 -48.23 24.18 22.21
CA ALA A 11 -47.16 23.36 21.62
C ALA A 11 -46.32 24.14 20.60
N CYS A 12 -44.99 23.89 20.63
CA CYS A 12 -44.20 23.96 19.45
C CYS A 12 -43.20 22.77 19.48
N ALA A 13 -43.48 21.79 18.64
CA ALA A 13 -42.59 20.73 18.31
C ALA A 13 -41.46 21.35 17.50
N SER A 14 -40.25 21.36 18.02
CA SER A 14 -39.04 21.60 17.21
C SER A 14 -38.25 20.32 17.17
N ALA A 15 -38.14 19.80 15.95
CA ALA A 15 -37.37 18.67 15.56
C ALA A 15 -35.90 18.85 15.98
N PHE A 16 -35.38 17.91 16.74
CA PHE A 16 -33.94 17.75 16.93
C PHE A 16 -33.35 17.12 15.64
N ALA A 17 -32.70 17.94 14.82
CA ALA A 17 -31.75 17.47 13.86
C ALA A 17 -30.43 17.13 14.59
N PRO A 18 -29.83 15.98 14.37
CA PRO A 18 -28.47 15.72 14.87
C PRO A 18 -27.49 16.61 14.09
N THR A 19 -26.95 17.61 14.77
CA THR A 19 -25.79 18.35 14.29
C THR A 19 -24.61 17.37 14.28
N CYS A 20 -24.23 16.89 13.07
CA CYS A 20 -22.92 16.32 12.83
C CYS A 20 -21.88 17.40 13.12
N THR A 21 -21.33 17.38 14.33
CA THR A 21 -20.09 18.09 14.64
C THR A 21 -18.97 17.35 13.91
N ASN A 22 -18.52 17.94 12.81
CA ASN A 22 -17.20 17.62 12.24
C ASN A 22 -16.18 17.83 13.35
N VAL A 23 -15.79 16.75 14.00
CA VAL A 23 -14.61 16.73 14.85
C VAL A 23 -13.42 16.84 13.88
N ARG A 24 -12.99 18.08 13.62
CA ARG A 24 -11.64 18.31 13.15
C ARG A 24 -10.75 17.81 14.27
N ILE A 25 -10.19 16.63 14.09
CA ILE A 25 -9.03 16.18 14.86
C ILE A 25 -7.92 17.16 14.46
N ALA A 26 -7.76 18.21 15.29
CA ALA A 26 -6.62 19.08 15.17
C ALA A 26 -5.39 18.20 15.32
N ASN A 27 -4.55 18.14 14.28
CA ASN A 27 -3.20 17.64 14.40
C ASN A 27 -2.54 18.47 15.50
N ALA A 28 -2.53 17.94 16.72
CA ALA A 28 -1.68 18.45 17.77
C ALA A 28 -0.24 17.98 17.47
N ARG A 29 0.32 18.44 16.34
CA ARG A 29 1.76 18.65 16.28
C ARG A 29 1.98 19.77 17.30
N THR A 30 2.57 19.43 18.43
CA THR A 30 3.23 20.42 19.26
C THR A 30 4.06 21.26 18.31
N THR A 31 3.78 22.56 18.23
CA THR A 31 4.62 23.51 17.54
C THR A 31 5.92 23.65 18.30
N SER A 32 6.74 22.60 18.34
CA SER A 32 8.14 22.75 18.53
C SER A 32 8.66 23.40 17.26
N SER A 33 9.22 24.59 17.39
CA SER A 33 9.98 25.21 16.31
C SER A 33 10.86 24.14 15.68
N PRO A 34 10.92 24.04 14.35
CA PRO A 34 11.80 23.05 13.72
C PRO A 34 13.19 23.21 14.33
N PRO A 35 13.89 22.12 14.61
CA PRO A 35 15.22 22.19 15.16
C PRO A 35 16.08 23.09 14.23
N LEU A 36 17.04 23.81 14.79
CA LEU A 36 17.87 24.81 14.11
C LEU A 36 18.61 24.29 12.84
N TRP A 37 18.67 22.96 12.66
CA TRP A 37 19.25 22.30 11.49
C TRP A 37 18.26 22.19 10.29
N ALA A 38 16.97 22.46 10.47
CA ALA A 38 15.93 22.39 9.44
C ALA A 38 15.85 23.67 8.59
N ALA A 39 16.98 24.30 8.28
CA ALA A 39 17.01 25.40 7.30
C ALA A 39 17.03 24.83 5.88
N PRO A 40 16.19 25.29 4.96
CA PRO A 40 16.25 24.87 3.56
C PRO A 40 17.67 25.04 3.01
N GLY A 41 18.23 23.96 2.45
CA GLY A 41 19.59 23.94 1.90
C GLY A 41 20.72 23.65 2.89
N SER A 42 20.45 23.11 4.10
CA SER A 42 21.51 22.59 4.96
C SER A 42 22.19 21.39 4.28
N ASP A 43 23.55 21.33 4.36
CA ASP A 43 24.32 20.17 3.88
C ASP A 43 24.34 19.02 4.90
N GLU A 44 23.57 19.14 5.98
CA GLU A 44 23.47 18.13 7.03
C GLU A 44 22.47 17.04 6.63
N ILE A 45 22.90 15.78 6.72
CA ILE A 45 22.09 14.59 6.40
C ILE A 45 20.93 14.49 7.40
N MET A 46 19.71 14.44 6.87
CA MET A 46 18.53 14.26 7.68
C MET A 46 18.38 12.78 8.15
N PRO A 47 17.98 12.55 9.41
CA PRO A 47 17.72 11.18 9.89
C PRO A 47 16.52 10.56 9.18
N LEU A 48 16.59 9.27 8.93
CA LEU A 48 15.49 8.50 8.36
C LEU A 48 14.30 8.48 9.34
N PRO A 49 13.07 8.83 8.88
CA PRO A 49 11.90 8.94 9.73
C PRO A 49 11.30 7.57 10.04
N ALA A 50 10.52 7.49 11.11
CA ALA A 50 9.44 6.52 11.19
C ALA A 50 8.20 7.11 10.51
N GLY A 51 7.40 6.27 9.83
CA GLY A 51 6.15 6.74 9.20
C GLY A 51 6.02 6.40 7.72
N SER A 52 5.39 7.30 6.96
CA SER A 52 5.09 7.13 5.55
C SER A 52 6.09 7.87 4.67
N MET A 53 6.95 7.14 3.97
CA MET A 53 7.71 7.69 2.84
C MET A 53 7.03 7.30 1.53
N VAL A 54 7.01 8.19 0.55
CA VAL A 54 6.48 7.91 -0.78
C VAL A 54 7.58 7.38 -1.71
N ALA A 55 7.31 6.28 -2.42
CA ALA A 55 8.06 5.90 -3.61
C ALA A 55 7.52 6.75 -4.78
N LEU A 56 8.07 7.94 -4.96
CA LEU A 56 7.50 8.98 -5.82
C LEU A 56 7.55 8.59 -7.30
N VAL A 57 6.45 8.81 -8.01
CA VAL A 57 6.44 8.79 -9.48
C VAL A 57 7.28 9.95 -10.03
N THR A 58 7.88 9.77 -11.19
CA THR A 58 8.46 10.88 -11.96
C THR A 58 7.41 11.37 -12.95
N PRO A 59 6.84 12.57 -12.77
CA PRO A 59 5.89 13.14 -13.72
C PRO A 59 6.53 13.33 -15.09
N MET A 60 5.78 12.93 -16.11
CA MET A 60 6.17 13.07 -17.51
C MET A 60 5.01 13.64 -18.31
N LYS A 61 5.30 14.46 -19.31
CA LYS A 61 4.31 14.91 -20.28
C LYS A 61 3.85 13.75 -21.16
N SER A 62 2.74 13.91 -21.85
CA SER A 62 2.15 12.85 -22.69
C SER A 62 3.09 12.35 -23.80
N ASP A 63 4.11 13.15 -24.18
CA ASP A 63 5.17 12.76 -25.11
C ASP A 63 6.34 12.00 -24.46
N GLY A 64 6.28 11.81 -23.14
CA GLY A 64 7.29 11.11 -22.33
C GLY A 64 8.47 12.00 -21.87
N SER A 65 8.47 13.30 -22.15
CA SER A 65 9.47 14.22 -21.62
C SER A 65 9.24 14.47 -20.11
N LEU A 66 10.32 14.75 -19.37
CA LEU A 66 10.23 15.08 -17.94
C LEU A 66 9.38 16.35 -17.74
N ASP A 67 8.43 16.29 -16.81
CA ASP A 67 7.58 17.42 -16.42
C ASP A 67 8.07 18.00 -15.08
N GLU A 68 9.02 18.89 -15.17
CA GLU A 68 9.67 19.51 -14.00
C GLU A 68 8.71 20.38 -13.17
N GLU A 69 7.78 21.08 -13.81
CA GLU A 69 6.80 21.93 -13.12
C GLU A 69 5.83 21.09 -12.29
N THR A 70 5.31 20.03 -12.89
CA THR A 70 4.44 19.08 -12.18
C THR A 70 5.20 18.35 -11.06
N LEU A 71 6.47 18.00 -11.26
CA LEU A 71 7.30 17.39 -10.19
C LEU A 71 7.40 18.32 -8.98
N ARG A 72 7.64 19.63 -9.17
CA ARG A 72 7.64 20.63 -8.09
C ARG A 72 6.31 20.65 -7.33
N SER A 73 5.21 20.72 -8.08
CA SER A 73 3.86 20.75 -7.51
C SER A 73 3.55 19.49 -6.68
N VAL A 74 3.93 18.31 -7.18
CA VAL A 74 3.71 17.04 -6.48
C VAL A 74 4.55 16.95 -5.20
N LEU A 75 5.80 17.40 -5.22
CA LEU A 75 6.67 17.45 -4.03
C LEU A 75 6.10 18.38 -2.95
N GLN A 76 5.63 19.58 -3.34
CA GLN A 76 4.96 20.51 -2.43
C GLN A 76 3.70 19.89 -1.82
N TRP A 77 2.89 19.23 -2.64
CA TRP A 77 1.70 18.52 -2.16
C TRP A 77 2.03 17.45 -1.12
N HIS A 78 3.04 16.63 -1.34
CA HIS A 78 3.48 15.63 -0.37
C HIS A 78 3.90 16.25 0.96
N ARG A 79 4.65 17.36 0.91
CA ARG A 79 5.02 18.12 2.11
C ARG A 79 3.79 18.60 2.87
N ASP A 80 2.81 19.16 2.16
CA ASP A 80 1.62 19.78 2.75
C ASP A 80 0.65 18.71 3.32
N GLU A 81 0.60 17.52 2.72
CA GLU A 81 -0.17 16.35 3.18
C GLU A 81 0.50 15.57 4.33
N GLY A 82 1.71 15.91 4.70
CA GLY A 82 2.39 15.32 5.85
C GLY A 82 3.05 13.98 5.58
N THR A 83 3.52 13.74 4.37
CA THR A 83 4.48 12.67 4.05
C THR A 83 5.73 12.84 4.91
N ASP A 84 6.30 11.75 5.43
CA ASP A 84 7.46 11.81 6.34
C ASP A 84 8.81 11.78 5.60
N GLY A 85 8.86 11.39 4.33
CA GLY A 85 10.06 11.40 3.50
C GLY A 85 9.77 11.06 2.04
N ILE A 86 10.69 11.43 1.15
CA ILE A 86 10.53 11.28 -0.30
C ILE A 86 11.58 10.31 -0.84
N VAL A 87 11.14 9.28 -1.56
CA VAL A 87 12.01 8.35 -2.29
C VAL A 87 11.86 8.62 -3.78
N ILE A 88 12.86 9.24 -4.39
CA ILE A 88 12.92 9.51 -5.83
C ILE A 88 13.79 8.49 -6.55
N LEU A 89 13.66 8.40 -7.86
CA LEU A 89 14.47 7.54 -8.72
C LEU A 89 14.49 6.06 -8.29
N GLY A 90 13.42 5.61 -7.60
CA GLY A 90 13.17 4.19 -7.38
C GLY A 90 12.50 3.54 -8.58
N THR A 91 11.99 2.31 -8.42
CA THR A 91 11.21 1.58 -9.44
C THR A 91 9.99 2.39 -9.89
N THR A 92 9.24 2.94 -8.94
CA THR A 92 8.05 3.77 -9.18
C THR A 92 8.39 5.06 -9.91
N GLY A 93 9.58 5.59 -9.69
CA GLY A 93 10.10 6.79 -10.37
C GLY A 93 10.71 6.53 -11.75
N GLU A 94 10.57 5.32 -12.31
CA GLU A 94 11.06 4.94 -13.65
C GLU A 94 12.55 5.26 -13.90
N ALA A 95 13.41 5.17 -12.89
CA ALA A 95 14.82 5.54 -12.98
C ALA A 95 15.59 4.85 -14.12
N SER A 96 15.14 3.66 -14.55
CA SER A 96 15.77 2.89 -15.63
C SER A 96 15.58 3.50 -17.03
N THR A 97 14.60 4.39 -17.20
CA THR A 97 14.27 5.04 -18.49
C THR A 97 14.67 6.52 -18.53
N LEU A 98 15.18 7.06 -17.41
CA LEU A 98 15.68 8.41 -17.33
C LEU A 98 17.16 8.47 -17.72
N THR A 99 17.52 9.51 -18.47
CA THR A 99 18.93 9.86 -18.72
C THR A 99 19.60 10.36 -17.45
N ASP A 100 20.90 10.42 -17.45
CA ASP A 100 21.62 10.95 -16.28
C ASP A 100 21.33 12.42 -16.02
N ASP A 101 21.17 13.23 -17.06
CA ASP A 101 20.80 14.66 -16.93
C ASP A 101 19.39 14.81 -16.33
N GLU A 102 18.44 13.96 -16.73
CA GLU A 102 17.09 13.95 -16.14
C GLU A 102 17.11 13.53 -14.68
N LYS A 103 17.95 12.55 -14.31
CA LYS A 103 18.12 12.15 -12.90
C LYS A 103 18.68 13.29 -12.06
N ASP A 104 19.66 14.05 -12.58
CA ASP A 104 20.19 15.22 -11.89
C ASP A 104 19.13 16.31 -11.74
N ALA A 105 18.32 16.55 -12.78
CA ALA A 105 17.22 17.50 -12.70
C ALA A 105 16.20 17.10 -11.62
N VAL A 106 15.81 15.82 -11.56
CA VAL A 106 14.88 15.30 -10.52
C VAL A 106 15.46 15.48 -9.12
N MET A 107 16.76 15.18 -8.91
CA MET A 107 17.42 15.37 -7.61
C MET A 107 17.52 16.86 -7.24
N ALA A 108 17.89 17.72 -8.16
CA ALA A 108 17.98 19.15 -7.94
C ALA A 108 16.62 19.75 -7.55
N ILE A 109 15.55 19.40 -8.27
CA ILE A 109 14.19 19.85 -7.98
C ILE A 109 13.73 19.35 -6.60
N ALA A 110 13.98 18.08 -6.26
CA ALA A 110 13.63 17.56 -4.95
C ALA A 110 14.35 18.30 -3.82
N ARG A 111 15.65 18.59 -4.00
CA ARG A 111 16.43 19.38 -3.05
C ARG A 111 15.90 20.80 -2.88
N GLU A 112 15.53 21.48 -3.99
CA GLU A 112 14.97 22.82 -3.96
C GLU A 112 13.61 22.89 -3.23
N GLU A 113 12.71 21.92 -3.45
CA GLU A 113 11.34 21.96 -2.94
C GLU A 113 11.19 21.43 -1.52
N VAL A 114 11.94 20.40 -1.14
CA VAL A 114 11.77 19.70 0.13
C VAL A 114 13.07 19.48 0.91
N GLY A 115 14.24 19.82 0.36
CA GLY A 115 15.52 19.63 1.04
C GLY A 115 15.58 20.39 2.39
N GLY A 116 16.03 19.69 3.43
CA GLY A 116 16.03 20.20 4.81
C GLY A 116 14.65 20.30 5.48
N ILE A 117 13.57 19.88 4.79
CA ILE A 117 12.20 19.78 5.32
C ILE A 117 11.78 18.31 5.43
N LEU A 118 12.01 17.54 4.37
CA LEU A 118 11.78 16.11 4.32
C LEU A 118 13.05 15.39 3.88
N PRO A 119 13.41 14.26 4.46
CA PRO A 119 14.55 13.47 3.99
C PRO A 119 14.30 12.99 2.56
N ILE A 120 15.34 13.14 1.72
CA ILE A 120 15.36 12.73 0.32
C ILE A 120 16.19 11.45 0.20
N VAL A 121 15.52 10.36 -0.18
CA VAL A 121 16.17 9.07 -0.45
C VAL A 121 16.21 8.85 -1.96
N VAL A 122 17.37 8.49 -2.49
CA VAL A 122 17.57 8.32 -3.94
C VAL A 122 17.77 6.85 -4.28
N GLY A 123 17.01 6.31 -5.23
CA GLY A 123 17.22 4.98 -5.79
C GLY A 123 18.50 4.93 -6.64
N THR A 124 19.50 4.17 -6.19
CA THR A 124 20.81 4.09 -6.86
C THR A 124 21.24 2.67 -7.25
N GLY A 125 20.49 1.65 -6.81
CA GLY A 125 20.83 0.25 -7.00
C GLY A 125 20.81 -0.18 -8.47
N THR A 126 21.86 -0.89 -8.90
CA THR A 126 21.99 -1.53 -10.21
C THR A 126 22.44 -2.99 -10.06
N ILE A 127 22.59 -3.71 -11.18
CA ILE A 127 23.14 -5.07 -11.18
C ILE A 127 24.65 -5.11 -10.93
N ASP A 128 25.34 -3.98 -11.06
CA ASP A 128 26.80 -3.86 -10.96
C ASP A 128 27.20 -3.02 -9.75
N THR A 129 28.17 -3.52 -8.97
CA THR A 129 28.64 -2.88 -7.75
C THR A 129 29.29 -1.53 -8.04
N GLN A 130 30.13 -1.40 -9.08
CA GLN A 130 30.83 -0.15 -9.39
C GLN A 130 29.87 0.93 -9.89
N SER A 131 28.92 0.56 -10.73
CA SER A 131 27.87 1.46 -11.20
C SER A 131 26.99 1.94 -10.04
N THR A 132 26.69 1.06 -9.09
CA THR A 132 25.92 1.43 -7.87
C THR A 132 26.71 2.39 -6.99
N ILE A 133 28.03 2.17 -6.80
CA ILE A 133 28.90 3.09 -6.05
C ILE A 133 28.91 4.48 -6.72
N ALA A 134 29.08 4.53 -8.04
CA ALA A 134 29.10 5.78 -8.79
C ALA A 134 27.75 6.53 -8.67
N ALA A 135 26.63 5.83 -8.84
CA ALA A 135 25.30 6.41 -8.69
C ALA A 135 25.03 6.91 -7.26
N THR A 136 25.50 6.16 -6.25
CA THR A 136 25.30 6.54 -4.83
C THR A 136 26.15 7.78 -4.47
N ARG A 137 27.37 7.90 -4.98
CA ARG A 137 28.20 9.10 -4.83
C ARG A 137 27.54 10.32 -5.51
N ARG A 138 27.02 10.14 -6.72
CA ARG A 138 26.29 11.19 -7.44
C ARG A 138 25.06 11.65 -6.66
N ALA A 139 24.31 10.72 -6.05
CA ALA A 139 23.18 11.08 -5.19
C ALA A 139 23.62 11.93 -3.99
N LYS A 140 24.73 11.57 -3.33
CA LYS A 140 25.32 12.38 -2.25
C LYS A 140 25.68 13.78 -2.72
N GLU A 141 26.37 13.90 -3.86
CA GLU A 141 26.78 15.19 -4.44
C GLU A 141 25.58 16.09 -4.78
N ASN A 142 24.43 15.48 -5.09
CA ASN A 142 23.17 16.17 -5.34
C ASN A 142 22.33 16.39 -4.06
N GLY A 143 22.87 16.08 -2.88
CA GLY A 143 22.25 16.39 -1.58
C GLY A 143 21.19 15.41 -1.13
N ALA A 144 21.31 14.14 -1.50
CA ALA A 144 20.50 13.07 -0.92
C ALA A 144 20.86 12.81 0.55
N ASP A 145 19.87 12.46 1.37
CA ASP A 145 20.06 12.08 2.78
C ASP A 145 20.38 10.59 2.93
N ALA A 146 19.88 9.76 2.01
CA ALA A 146 20.19 8.33 1.93
C ALA A 146 20.03 7.77 0.52
N ALA A 147 20.58 6.59 0.27
CA ALA A 147 20.39 5.84 -0.96
C ALA A 147 19.54 4.59 -0.72
N LEU A 148 18.56 4.34 -1.59
CA LEU A 148 17.81 3.08 -1.65
C LEU A 148 18.47 2.15 -2.66
N VAL A 149 19.07 1.05 -2.18
CA VAL A 149 19.86 0.13 -3.01
C VAL A 149 19.16 -1.21 -3.10
N VAL A 150 18.58 -1.49 -4.28
CA VAL A 150 17.91 -2.76 -4.55
C VAL A 150 18.94 -3.90 -4.66
N THR A 151 18.56 -5.11 -4.22
CA THR A 151 19.37 -6.32 -4.46
C THR A 151 19.63 -6.47 -5.97
N PRO A 152 20.87 -6.82 -6.41
CA PRO A 152 21.18 -6.96 -7.82
C PRO A 152 20.22 -7.94 -8.51
N TYR A 153 19.42 -7.42 -9.43
CA TYR A 153 18.42 -8.18 -10.18
C TYR A 153 19.06 -8.97 -11.32
N TYR A 154 18.37 -9.99 -11.85
CA TYR A 154 18.78 -10.82 -12.98
C TYR A 154 19.98 -11.73 -12.70
N VAL A 155 21.08 -11.24 -12.14
CA VAL A 155 22.34 -11.99 -11.92
C VAL A 155 22.32 -12.94 -10.72
N LYS A 156 21.32 -12.84 -9.84
CA LYS A 156 21.05 -13.74 -8.71
C LYS A 156 22.28 -14.06 -7.85
N PRO A 157 22.93 -13.08 -7.22
CA PRO A 157 24.10 -13.32 -6.39
C PRO A 157 23.78 -14.19 -5.16
N SER A 158 24.79 -14.91 -4.65
CA SER A 158 24.68 -15.62 -3.37
C SER A 158 24.58 -14.65 -2.18
N GLN A 159 24.19 -15.13 -1.00
CA GLN A 159 24.13 -14.31 0.22
C GLN A 159 25.48 -13.65 0.55
N ASN A 160 26.60 -14.37 0.31
CA ASN A 160 27.93 -13.79 0.46
C ASN A 160 28.21 -12.71 -0.58
N GLY A 161 27.75 -12.89 -1.83
CA GLY A 161 27.83 -11.88 -2.88
C GLY A 161 27.05 -10.62 -2.51
N LEU A 162 25.82 -10.76 -1.99
CA LEU A 162 25.00 -9.66 -1.49
C LEU A 162 25.70 -8.92 -0.33
N PHE A 163 26.24 -9.66 0.64
CA PHE A 163 26.98 -9.07 1.75
C PHE A 163 28.17 -8.23 1.27
N GLN A 164 29.00 -8.77 0.38
CA GLN A 164 30.16 -8.05 -0.17
C GLN A 164 29.73 -6.85 -1.03
N HIS A 165 28.67 -6.97 -1.82
CA HIS A 165 28.13 -5.91 -2.67
C HIS A 165 27.70 -4.69 -1.83
N PHE A 166 26.84 -4.90 -0.84
CA PHE A 166 26.34 -3.82 0.01
C PHE A 166 27.44 -3.22 0.89
N THR A 167 28.36 -4.03 1.43
CA THR A 167 29.50 -3.54 2.19
C THR A 167 30.42 -2.65 1.35
N ALA A 168 30.74 -3.09 0.12
CA ALA A 168 31.57 -2.29 -0.79
C ALA A 168 30.94 -0.94 -1.17
N ILE A 169 29.62 -0.89 -1.33
CA ILE A 169 28.90 0.36 -1.62
C ILE A 169 28.92 1.26 -0.38
N ALA A 170 28.64 0.72 0.81
CA ALA A 170 28.64 1.46 2.06
C ALA A 170 30.01 2.05 2.40
N ASP A 171 31.08 1.27 2.20
CA ASP A 171 32.47 1.72 2.41
C ASP A 171 32.89 2.84 1.44
N ALA A 172 32.35 2.82 0.19
CA ALA A 172 32.86 3.69 -0.87
C ALA A 172 32.04 4.96 -1.09
N ALA A 173 30.74 4.97 -0.76
CA ALA A 173 29.85 6.05 -1.17
C ALA A 173 29.68 7.17 -0.13
N ASP A 174 29.97 6.90 1.15
CA ASP A 174 29.85 7.86 2.26
C ASP A 174 28.46 8.54 2.31
N LEU A 175 27.41 7.73 2.09
CA LEU A 175 25.99 8.09 2.18
C LEU A 175 25.25 6.93 2.85
N PRO A 176 24.34 7.18 3.82
CA PRO A 176 23.54 6.12 4.43
C PRO A 176 22.77 5.29 3.41
N LEU A 177 22.76 3.97 3.60
CA LEU A 177 22.09 3.03 2.70
C LEU A 177 20.84 2.42 3.34
N ILE A 178 19.75 2.40 2.60
CA ILE A 178 18.58 1.55 2.82
C ILE A 178 18.69 0.38 1.85
N LEU A 179 18.82 -0.84 2.37
CA LEU A 179 18.77 -2.06 1.57
C LEU A 179 17.35 -2.22 1.00
N TYR A 180 17.22 -2.67 -0.25
CA TYR A 180 15.91 -2.94 -0.81
C TYR A 180 15.80 -4.37 -1.29
N ASN A 181 14.98 -5.16 -0.60
CA ASN A 181 14.72 -6.56 -0.88
C ASN A 181 13.35 -6.75 -1.53
N VAL A 182 13.32 -7.16 -2.79
CA VAL A 182 12.09 -7.37 -3.58
C VAL A 182 12.24 -8.61 -4.48
N PRO A 183 12.24 -9.82 -3.90
CA PRO A 183 12.57 -11.05 -4.60
C PRO A 183 11.65 -11.35 -5.80
N GLY A 184 10.38 -10.92 -5.77
CA GLY A 184 9.45 -11.03 -6.90
C GLY A 184 9.92 -10.30 -8.17
N ARG A 185 10.73 -9.22 -8.03
CA ARG A 185 11.30 -8.49 -9.17
C ARG A 185 12.74 -8.86 -9.47
N THR A 186 13.56 -9.11 -8.45
CA THR A 186 14.99 -9.31 -8.61
C THR A 186 15.37 -10.77 -8.85
N GLY A 187 14.50 -11.70 -8.43
CA GLY A 187 14.78 -13.14 -8.47
C GLY A 187 15.80 -13.60 -7.42
N VAL A 188 16.10 -12.74 -6.42
CA VAL A 188 16.97 -13.08 -5.29
C VAL A 188 16.43 -12.47 -4.00
N ASP A 189 16.40 -13.27 -2.93
CA ASP A 189 16.02 -12.81 -1.59
C ASP A 189 17.27 -12.45 -0.77
N LEU A 190 17.21 -11.34 -0.06
CA LEU A 190 18.17 -10.98 0.98
C LEU A 190 17.70 -11.60 2.31
N SER A 191 18.40 -12.63 2.79
CA SER A 191 17.98 -13.35 3.99
C SER A 191 18.05 -12.49 5.25
N VAL A 192 17.26 -12.87 6.27
CA VAL A 192 17.29 -12.23 7.60
C VAL A 192 18.70 -12.23 8.17
N GLU A 193 19.42 -13.36 8.07
CA GLU A 193 20.80 -13.50 8.59
C GLU A 193 21.77 -12.55 7.89
N THR A 194 21.63 -12.37 6.58
CA THR A 194 22.47 -11.45 5.80
C THR A 194 22.15 -10.02 6.15
N THR A 195 20.87 -9.67 6.30
CA THR A 195 20.42 -8.35 6.74
C THR A 195 20.99 -8.02 8.13
N VAL A 196 20.90 -8.95 9.08
CA VAL A 196 21.48 -8.79 10.45
C VAL A 196 22.99 -8.59 10.43
N LYS A 197 23.71 -9.23 9.49
CA LYS A 197 25.17 -9.00 9.34
C LYS A 197 25.43 -7.60 8.78
N LEU A 198 24.67 -7.19 7.77
CA LEU A 198 24.80 -5.88 7.13
C LEU A 198 24.44 -4.73 8.06
N SER A 199 23.45 -4.90 8.96
CA SER A 199 23.03 -3.86 9.91
C SER A 199 24.11 -3.47 10.93
N LYS A 200 25.21 -4.23 11.02
CA LYS A 200 26.37 -3.89 11.85
C LYS A 200 27.27 -2.83 11.19
N HIS A 201 27.07 -2.55 9.91
CA HIS A 201 27.83 -1.54 9.20
C HIS A 201 27.20 -0.15 9.48
N PRO A 202 27.98 0.85 9.95
CA PRO A 202 27.42 2.14 10.39
C PRO A 202 26.71 2.92 9.28
N MET A 203 27.08 2.69 8.01
CA MET A 203 26.45 3.33 6.86
C MET A 203 25.27 2.54 6.29
N ILE A 204 24.90 1.39 6.83
CA ILE A 204 23.71 0.63 6.42
C ILE A 204 22.64 0.81 7.49
N THR A 205 21.70 1.72 7.23
CA THR A 205 20.81 2.30 8.24
C THR A 205 19.37 1.82 8.15
N GLY A 206 19.03 1.01 7.13
CA GLY A 206 17.67 0.50 7.02
C GLY A 206 17.49 -0.61 5.98
N LEU A 207 16.30 -1.18 5.99
CA LEU A 207 15.80 -2.16 5.02
C LEU A 207 14.40 -1.75 4.55
N LYS A 208 14.17 -1.70 3.24
CA LYS A 208 12.84 -1.81 2.63
C LYS A 208 12.59 -3.28 2.30
N ASP A 209 11.66 -3.93 2.97
CA ASP A 209 11.29 -5.33 2.77
C ASP A 209 9.98 -5.43 1.97
N ALA A 210 10.07 -5.95 0.75
CA ALA A 210 8.96 -6.24 -0.15
C ALA A 210 8.92 -7.75 -0.49
N THR A 211 9.05 -8.58 0.53
CA THR A 211 8.96 -10.05 0.40
C THR A 211 7.53 -10.57 0.54
N GLY A 212 6.60 -9.76 1.08
CA GLY A 212 5.26 -10.22 1.43
C GLY A 212 5.21 -11.09 2.70
N ASP A 213 6.28 -11.12 3.51
CA ASP A 213 6.34 -11.93 4.74
C ASP A 213 6.61 -11.07 5.99
N ASN A 214 5.54 -10.63 6.66
CA ASN A 214 5.63 -9.86 7.90
C ASN A 214 6.20 -10.66 9.10
N ASN A 215 6.39 -11.99 9.00
CA ASN A 215 6.99 -12.77 10.07
C ASN A 215 8.50 -12.54 10.20
N ARG A 216 9.13 -11.94 9.19
CA ARG A 216 10.54 -11.55 9.18
C ARG A 216 10.86 -10.40 10.14
N VAL A 217 9.90 -9.50 10.38
CA VAL A 217 10.10 -8.24 11.13
C VAL A 217 10.49 -8.50 12.58
N GLY A 218 9.67 -9.23 13.33
CA GLY A 218 9.89 -9.45 14.77
C GLY A 218 11.24 -10.11 15.11
N PRO A 219 11.66 -11.17 14.40
CA PRO A 219 13.00 -11.73 14.55
C PRO A 219 14.13 -10.74 14.23
N MET A 220 14.00 -9.95 13.16
CA MET A 220 15.00 -8.92 12.82
C MET A 220 15.10 -7.85 13.92
N ARG A 221 13.97 -7.27 14.34
CA ARG A 221 13.92 -6.20 15.32
C ARG A 221 14.59 -6.59 16.64
N LYS A 222 14.39 -7.82 17.13
CA LYS A 222 15.00 -8.33 18.37
C LYS A 222 16.53 -8.34 18.34
N ILE A 223 17.15 -8.42 17.16
CA ILE A 223 18.59 -8.55 17.00
C ILE A 223 19.23 -7.21 16.60
N ILE A 224 18.57 -6.47 15.69
CA ILE A 224 19.15 -5.29 15.05
C ILE A 224 19.02 -4.03 15.94
N GLY A 225 17.97 -3.98 16.79
CA GLY A 225 17.69 -2.79 17.59
C GLY A 225 16.89 -1.72 16.83
N GLU A 226 16.72 -0.53 17.41
CA GLU A 226 15.78 0.51 16.92
C GLU A 226 16.42 1.55 16.00
N ASP A 227 17.75 1.66 16.01
CA ASP A 227 18.46 2.62 15.15
C ASP A 227 18.43 2.25 13.68
N PHE A 228 18.33 0.96 13.36
CA PHE A 228 18.20 0.46 12.01
C PHE A 228 16.71 0.43 11.60
N LYS A 229 16.37 1.15 10.55
CA LYS A 229 14.97 1.32 10.12
C LYS A 229 14.46 0.14 9.30
N LEU A 230 13.29 -0.36 9.65
CA LEU A 230 12.59 -1.43 8.95
C LEU A 230 11.32 -0.88 8.28
N TYR A 231 11.34 -0.78 6.96
CA TYR A 231 10.20 -0.30 6.17
C TYR A 231 9.54 -1.44 5.39
N SER A 232 8.21 -1.47 5.41
CA SER A 232 7.47 -2.27 4.45
C SER A 232 7.65 -1.72 3.04
N GLY A 233 7.79 -2.61 2.06
CA GLY A 233 7.70 -2.29 0.64
C GLY A 233 6.35 -2.64 0.03
N GLU A 234 5.43 -3.21 0.84
CA GLU A 234 4.10 -3.69 0.45
C GLU A 234 3.02 -2.90 1.18
N ASP A 235 2.25 -2.10 0.45
CA ASP A 235 1.25 -1.19 1.02
C ASP A 235 0.18 -1.92 1.83
N GLY A 236 -0.43 -2.97 1.29
CA GLY A 236 -1.48 -3.74 1.95
C GLY A 236 -1.03 -4.50 3.21
N MET A 237 0.28 -4.59 3.45
CA MET A 237 0.84 -5.26 4.64
C MET A 237 1.52 -4.28 5.60
N ALA A 238 1.62 -2.99 5.25
CA ALA A 238 2.45 -2.01 5.94
C ALA A 238 1.97 -1.75 7.37
N ARG A 239 0.67 -1.64 7.60
CA ARG A 239 0.07 -1.50 8.93
C ARG A 239 0.55 -2.61 9.87
N ASP A 240 0.37 -3.85 9.47
CA ASP A 240 0.72 -5.01 10.30
C ASP A 240 2.23 -5.19 10.42
N TYR A 241 3.01 -4.77 9.41
CA TYR A 241 4.46 -4.72 9.47
C TYR A 241 4.94 -3.80 10.58
N VAL A 242 4.36 -2.60 10.69
CA VAL A 242 4.70 -1.64 11.74
C VAL A 242 4.24 -2.13 13.11
N LEU A 243 3.04 -2.66 13.25
CA LEU A 243 2.54 -3.25 14.51
C LEU A 243 3.41 -4.42 15.01
N LYS A 244 4.14 -5.11 14.12
CA LYS A 244 5.10 -6.16 14.46
C LYS A 244 6.52 -5.66 14.75
N GLY A 245 6.74 -4.35 14.80
CA GLY A 245 8.02 -3.72 15.13
C GLY A 245 8.77 -3.11 13.95
N GLY A 246 8.12 -2.89 12.81
CA GLY A 246 8.62 -2.04 11.74
C GLY A 246 8.54 -0.56 12.10
N ASP A 247 9.20 0.29 11.31
CA ASP A 247 9.21 1.75 11.52
C ASP A 247 8.26 2.50 10.57
N GLY A 248 7.88 1.89 9.44
CA GLY A 248 7.04 2.59 8.47
C GLY A 248 6.91 1.86 7.14
N VAL A 249 6.57 2.62 6.11
CA VAL A 249 6.39 2.14 4.74
C VAL A 249 7.10 3.04 3.73
N ILE A 250 7.63 2.45 2.65
CA ILE A 250 8.00 3.16 1.43
C ILE A 250 6.94 2.81 0.38
N SER A 251 5.91 3.64 0.30
CA SER A 251 4.59 3.38 -0.25
C SER A 251 4.44 3.76 -1.72
N VAL A 252 3.69 2.99 -2.48
CA VAL A 252 3.15 3.36 -3.78
C VAL A 252 1.81 4.09 -3.61
N THR A 253 0.95 3.62 -2.72
CA THR A 253 -0.37 4.21 -2.43
C THR A 253 -0.25 5.67 -1.97
N ALA A 254 0.83 6.04 -1.29
CA ALA A 254 1.08 7.42 -0.89
C ALA A 254 1.17 8.41 -2.07
N ASN A 255 1.43 7.98 -3.31
CA ASN A 255 1.37 8.85 -4.48
C ASN A 255 -0.02 9.41 -4.75
N VAL A 256 -1.08 8.74 -4.32
CA VAL A 256 -2.48 9.14 -4.55
C VAL A 256 -3.22 9.50 -3.26
N ALA A 257 -2.78 8.99 -2.11
CA ALA A 257 -3.41 9.20 -0.80
C ALA A 257 -2.38 9.50 0.32
N PRO A 258 -1.48 10.50 0.16
CA PRO A 258 -0.35 10.71 1.08
C PRO A 258 -0.80 10.92 2.53
N GLY A 259 -1.75 11.80 2.77
CA GLY A 259 -2.23 12.09 4.12
C GLY A 259 -2.96 10.91 4.78
N ALA A 260 -3.63 10.07 3.99
CA ALA A 260 -4.29 8.87 4.51
C ALA A 260 -3.26 7.82 4.94
N VAL A 261 -2.26 7.51 4.10
CA VAL A 261 -1.18 6.58 4.46
C VAL A 261 -0.37 7.07 5.65
N SER A 262 -0.10 8.39 5.73
CA SER A 262 0.57 8.99 6.90
C SER A 262 -0.22 8.76 8.20
N ARG A 263 -1.56 8.90 8.17
CA ARG A 263 -2.41 8.62 9.35
C ARG A 263 -2.36 7.15 9.77
N VAL A 264 -2.40 6.21 8.81
CA VAL A 264 -2.27 4.77 9.10
C VAL A 264 -0.95 4.49 9.79
N MET A 265 0.15 5.01 9.27
CA MET A 265 1.49 4.80 9.83
C MET A 265 1.64 5.46 11.20
N ALA A 266 1.09 6.64 11.40
CA ALA A 266 1.09 7.32 12.71
C ALA A 266 0.35 6.49 13.77
N ALA A 267 -0.82 5.95 13.47
CA ALA A 267 -1.59 5.10 14.38
C ALA A 267 -0.86 3.77 14.66
N ALA A 268 -0.29 3.13 13.63
CA ALA A 268 0.45 1.89 13.78
C ALA A 268 1.73 2.07 14.62
N ASN A 269 2.47 3.17 14.43
CA ASN A 269 3.64 3.52 15.24
C ASN A 269 3.27 3.83 16.71
N ALA A 270 2.08 4.39 16.94
CA ALA A 270 1.52 4.55 18.28
C ALA A 270 1.03 3.23 18.92
N GLN A 271 1.15 2.10 18.20
CA GLN A 271 0.63 0.77 18.58
C GLN A 271 -0.90 0.76 18.82
N ASP A 272 -1.63 1.68 18.21
CA ASP A 272 -3.09 1.70 18.20
C ASP A 272 -3.62 0.92 17.01
N ALA A 273 -3.78 -0.39 17.20
CA ALA A 273 -4.19 -1.31 16.13
C ALA A 273 -5.61 -1.04 15.63
N GLU A 274 -6.51 -0.58 16.50
CA GLU A 274 -7.90 -0.29 16.13
C GLU A 274 -7.97 0.97 15.25
N LEU A 275 -7.32 2.05 15.67
CA LEU A 275 -7.24 3.27 14.89
C LEU A 275 -6.52 3.04 13.56
N ALA A 276 -5.41 2.29 13.57
CA ALA A 276 -4.67 1.95 12.36
C ALA A 276 -5.52 1.15 11.38
N SER A 277 -6.29 0.16 11.86
CA SER A 277 -7.19 -0.64 11.03
C SER A 277 -8.34 0.20 10.45
N SER A 278 -8.94 1.08 11.26
CA SER A 278 -10.00 1.99 10.81
C SER A 278 -9.52 2.98 9.75
N ALA A 279 -8.29 3.50 9.90
CA ALA A 279 -7.69 4.42 8.93
C ALA A 279 -7.27 3.72 7.62
N ASP A 280 -6.89 2.43 7.67
CA ASP A 280 -6.42 1.63 6.55
C ASP A 280 -7.55 1.07 5.69
N GLY A 281 -8.72 0.80 6.31
CA GLY A 281 -9.86 0.20 5.63
C GLY A 281 -10.25 0.86 4.30
N PRO A 282 -10.40 2.21 4.24
CA PRO A 282 -10.71 2.91 2.98
C PRO A 282 -9.64 2.76 1.89
N LEU A 283 -8.39 2.41 2.25
CA LEU A 283 -7.27 2.28 1.32
C LEU A 283 -7.11 0.86 0.77
N ALA A 284 -7.83 -0.12 1.31
CA ALA A 284 -7.64 -1.54 0.97
C ALA A 284 -7.76 -1.82 -0.54
N ALA A 285 -8.74 -1.20 -1.21
CA ALA A 285 -8.91 -1.32 -2.66
C ALA A 285 -7.72 -0.69 -3.42
N LEU A 286 -7.22 0.47 -2.99
CA LEU A 286 -6.03 1.08 -3.60
C LEU A 286 -4.79 0.21 -3.43
N HIS A 287 -4.55 -0.35 -2.24
CA HIS A 287 -3.41 -1.24 -1.99
C HIS A 287 -3.38 -2.44 -2.94
N ARG A 288 -4.55 -2.97 -3.29
CA ARG A 288 -4.70 -4.06 -4.26
C ARG A 288 -4.58 -3.56 -5.71
N ASP A 289 -5.34 -2.53 -6.05
CA ASP A 289 -5.60 -2.17 -7.45
C ASP A 289 -4.50 -1.32 -8.09
N LEU A 290 -3.65 -0.67 -7.29
CA LEU A 290 -2.43 -0.04 -7.77
C LEU A 290 -1.36 -1.05 -8.25
N PHE A 291 -1.64 -2.35 -8.14
CA PHE A 291 -0.79 -3.44 -8.61
C PHE A 291 -1.50 -4.37 -9.61
N CYS A 292 -2.66 -3.96 -10.18
CA CYS A 292 -3.38 -4.71 -11.21
C CYS A 292 -2.56 -4.92 -12.49
N GLU A 293 -1.62 -4.02 -12.77
CA GLU A 293 -0.50 -4.18 -13.69
C GLU A 293 0.83 -3.85 -13.00
N ALA A 294 1.93 -4.01 -13.74
CA ALA A 294 3.25 -3.74 -13.21
C ALA A 294 3.38 -2.27 -12.73
N ASN A 295 3.70 -2.08 -11.45
CA ASN A 295 4.05 -0.75 -10.93
C ASN A 295 5.25 -0.16 -11.70
N PRO A 296 5.18 1.11 -12.22
CA PRO A 296 4.24 2.18 -11.83
C PRO A 296 3.03 2.42 -12.75
N ILE A 297 2.67 1.49 -13.64
CA ILE A 297 1.61 1.71 -14.62
C ILE A 297 0.29 2.16 -13.94
N PRO A 298 -0.29 1.43 -12.97
CA PRO A 298 -1.56 1.83 -12.37
C PRO A 298 -1.46 3.12 -11.55
N VAL A 299 -0.39 3.33 -10.80
CA VAL A 299 -0.26 4.54 -9.96
C VAL A 299 -0.07 5.80 -10.82
N LYS A 300 0.62 5.72 -11.95
CA LYS A 300 0.73 6.86 -12.88
C LYS A 300 -0.62 7.21 -13.52
N TRP A 301 -1.40 6.21 -13.88
CA TRP A 301 -2.77 6.44 -14.33
C TRP A 301 -3.65 7.03 -13.22
N ALA A 302 -3.53 6.54 -12.00
CA ALA A 302 -4.32 7.02 -10.86
C ALA A 302 -4.05 8.51 -10.55
N ILE A 303 -2.79 8.91 -10.48
CA ILE A 303 -2.44 10.32 -10.24
C ILE A 303 -2.82 11.23 -11.41
N TYR A 304 -2.77 10.73 -12.67
CA TYR A 304 -3.32 11.39 -13.84
C TYR A 304 -4.84 11.56 -13.71
N LYS A 305 -5.56 10.52 -13.32
CA LYS A 305 -7.02 10.56 -13.12
C LYS A 305 -7.43 11.57 -12.05
N MET A 306 -6.58 11.81 -11.05
CA MET A 306 -6.75 12.86 -10.04
C MET A 306 -6.48 14.28 -10.60
N GLY A 307 -6.02 14.42 -11.86
CA GLY A 307 -5.68 15.69 -12.47
C GLY A 307 -4.40 16.32 -11.95
N ARG A 308 -3.49 15.53 -11.37
CA ARG A 308 -2.23 16.02 -10.78
C ARG A 308 -1.03 15.91 -11.71
N THR A 309 -1.07 15.02 -12.71
CA THR A 309 -0.02 14.82 -13.71
C THR A 309 -0.65 14.62 -15.08
N GLU A 310 0.16 14.70 -16.15
CA GLU A 310 -0.20 14.12 -17.43
C GLU A 310 -0.03 12.59 -17.40
N ASP A 311 -0.46 11.90 -18.47
CA ASP A 311 -0.46 10.44 -18.61
C ASP A 311 0.83 9.86 -19.19
N GLY A 312 1.94 10.62 -19.13
CA GLY A 312 3.22 10.22 -19.69
C GLY A 312 3.87 9.05 -18.96
N ILE A 313 4.32 8.06 -19.72
CA ILE A 313 5.09 6.89 -19.28
C ILE A 313 5.98 6.44 -20.44
N ARG A 314 7.15 5.84 -20.15
CA ARG A 314 8.12 5.44 -21.17
C ARG A 314 8.15 3.94 -21.37
N LEU A 315 8.35 3.52 -22.62
CA LEU A 315 8.63 2.12 -22.94
C LEU A 315 9.87 1.63 -22.15
N PRO A 316 9.87 0.34 -21.71
CA PRO A 316 8.96 -0.73 -22.10
C PRO A 316 7.60 -0.71 -21.38
N LEU A 317 7.38 0.21 -20.44
CA LEU A 317 6.09 0.36 -19.78
C LEU A 317 5.12 1.14 -20.67
N THR A 318 3.82 0.84 -20.55
CA THR A 318 2.74 1.45 -21.32
C THR A 318 1.75 2.14 -20.39
N ARG A 319 0.82 2.88 -20.95
CA ARG A 319 -0.35 3.37 -20.20
C ARG A 319 -1.17 2.18 -19.73
N LEU A 320 -1.88 2.36 -18.60
CA LEU A 320 -2.77 1.36 -18.02
C LEU A 320 -3.80 0.88 -19.04
N ASP A 321 -4.04 -0.43 -19.11
CA ASP A 321 -5.07 -1.00 -19.96
C ASP A 321 -6.45 -0.50 -19.51
N ALA A 322 -7.30 -0.23 -20.51
CA ALA A 322 -8.65 0.31 -20.30
C ALA A 322 -9.53 -0.61 -19.44
N ASP A 323 -9.28 -1.90 -19.46
CA ASP A 323 -10.03 -2.89 -18.67
C ASP A 323 -9.91 -2.66 -17.15
N TYR A 324 -8.86 -1.95 -16.68
CA TYR A 324 -8.66 -1.63 -15.27
C TYR A 324 -9.15 -0.24 -14.86
N HIS A 325 -9.56 0.63 -15.83
CA HIS A 325 -9.90 2.02 -15.54
C HIS A 325 -11.06 2.18 -14.55
N ASP A 326 -12.12 1.41 -14.71
CA ASP A 326 -13.31 1.48 -13.84
C ASP A 326 -13.00 0.97 -12.44
N ARG A 327 -12.29 -0.15 -12.34
CA ARG A 327 -11.84 -0.74 -11.08
C ARG A 327 -10.96 0.23 -10.29
N LEU A 328 -9.97 0.83 -10.93
CA LEU A 328 -9.08 1.76 -10.25
C LEU A 328 -9.76 3.11 -9.95
N SER A 329 -10.71 3.55 -10.79
CA SER A 329 -11.56 4.72 -10.48
C SER A 329 -12.39 4.50 -9.22
N ALA A 330 -13.00 3.31 -9.08
CA ALA A 330 -13.78 2.96 -7.89
C ALA A 330 -12.91 2.93 -6.63
N ALA A 331 -11.70 2.38 -6.69
CA ALA A 331 -10.74 2.40 -5.58
C ALA A 331 -10.35 3.83 -5.17
N LEU A 332 -10.16 4.74 -6.14
CA LEU A 332 -9.88 6.15 -5.89
C LEU A 332 -11.07 6.88 -5.23
N ILE A 333 -12.30 6.54 -5.62
CA ILE A 333 -13.53 7.08 -5.01
C ILE A 333 -13.66 6.57 -3.57
N GLN A 334 -13.48 5.28 -3.33
CA GLN A 334 -13.55 4.67 -2.00
C GLN A 334 -12.54 5.31 -1.02
N ALA A 335 -11.35 5.62 -1.51
CA ALA A 335 -10.30 6.28 -0.74
C ALA A 335 -10.46 7.83 -0.69
N GLU A 336 -11.55 8.38 -1.22
CA GLU A 336 -11.84 9.81 -1.30
C GLU A 336 -10.77 10.62 -2.06
N CYS A 337 -10.02 9.98 -2.95
CA CYS A 337 -9.00 10.64 -3.78
C CYS A 337 -9.59 11.42 -4.97
N ILE A 338 -10.76 11.00 -5.45
CA ILE A 338 -11.56 11.70 -6.46
C ILE A 338 -13.03 11.75 -6.02
N PRO A 339 -13.81 12.74 -6.48
CA PRO A 339 -15.22 12.83 -6.13
C PRO A 339 -16.03 11.65 -6.72
N SER A 340 -17.05 11.21 -5.99
CA SER A 340 -18.08 10.33 -6.53
C SER A 340 -18.84 11.03 -7.66
N PRO A 341 -19.29 10.33 -8.71
CA PRO A 341 -20.16 10.90 -9.72
C PRO A 341 -21.42 11.51 -9.08
N GLU A 342 -21.85 12.68 -9.56
CA GLU A 342 -23.08 13.34 -9.06
C GLU A 342 -24.28 12.40 -9.20
N GLY A 343 -24.95 12.10 -8.07
CA GLY A 343 -26.17 11.27 -8.02
C GLY A 343 -26.04 9.95 -7.27
N SER A 344 -24.85 9.57 -6.76
CA SER A 344 -24.70 8.39 -5.91
C SER A 344 -24.90 8.78 -4.42
N GLU A 345 -26.14 8.70 -3.91
CA GLU A 345 -26.44 8.97 -2.48
C GLU A 345 -26.07 7.81 -1.53
N ASP A 346 -25.58 6.67 -2.02
CA ASP A 346 -25.22 5.51 -1.20
C ASP A 346 -23.71 5.41 -0.96
N ARG A 347 -23.26 5.98 0.16
CA ARG A 347 -21.87 5.90 0.64
C ARG A 347 -21.47 4.53 1.23
N ASN A 348 -22.36 3.56 1.24
CA ASN A 348 -22.16 2.27 1.93
C ASN A 348 -22.04 1.04 1.01
N LEU A 349 -22.20 1.21 -0.29
CA LEU A 349 -22.03 0.12 -1.25
C LEU A 349 -21.52 0.74 -2.55
N VAL A 350 -20.22 0.88 -2.71
CA VAL A 350 -19.63 0.92 -4.05
C VAL A 350 -19.76 -0.51 -4.59
N SER A 351 -21.00 -0.87 -4.98
CA SER A 351 -21.14 -1.92 -5.98
C SER A 351 -20.49 -1.35 -7.22
N TYR A 352 -19.44 -1.94 -7.66
CA TYR A 352 -18.61 -1.55 -8.81
C TYR A 352 -19.40 -1.46 -10.12
N GLY A 353 -20.72 -1.42 -10.15
CA GLY A 353 -21.51 -1.62 -11.36
C GLY A 353 -21.15 -2.92 -12.07
N TRP A 354 -20.28 -3.70 -11.48
CA TRP A 354 -19.88 -5.01 -11.98
C TRP A 354 -21.05 -5.96 -11.82
N PRO A 355 -21.31 -6.79 -12.82
CA PRO A 355 -22.24 -7.87 -12.65
C PRO A 355 -21.81 -8.72 -11.46
N SER A 356 -22.77 -9.06 -10.63
CA SER A 356 -22.54 -9.88 -9.44
C SER A 356 -23.51 -11.05 -9.39
N ARG A 357 -23.08 -12.10 -8.72
CA ARG A 357 -23.91 -13.26 -8.42
C ARG A 357 -23.69 -13.68 -6.99
N ARG A 358 -24.79 -13.89 -6.29
CA ARG A 358 -24.78 -14.46 -4.96
C ARG A 358 -24.61 -15.96 -5.04
N VAL A 359 -23.62 -16.52 -4.35
CA VAL A 359 -23.26 -17.92 -4.37
C VAL A 359 -23.29 -18.48 -2.95
N LEU A 360 -24.05 -19.53 -2.73
CA LEU A 360 -24.01 -20.29 -1.49
C LEU A 360 -23.09 -21.50 -1.69
N LEU A 361 -22.03 -21.57 -0.89
CA LEU A 361 -21.11 -22.70 -0.82
C LEU A 361 -21.36 -23.46 0.49
N GLU A 362 -21.66 -24.75 0.38
CA GLU A 362 -21.93 -25.66 1.51
C GLU A 362 -20.97 -26.85 1.46
N GLY A 363 -20.55 -27.37 2.61
CA GLY A 363 -19.69 -28.56 2.68
C GLY A 363 -18.66 -28.51 3.80
N GLN A 364 -17.59 -29.30 3.68
CA GLN A 364 -16.46 -29.30 4.59
C GLN A 364 -15.44 -28.21 4.16
N LEU A 365 -15.87 -26.94 4.22
CA LEU A 365 -15.23 -25.82 3.56
C LEU A 365 -13.81 -25.53 4.08
N PHE A 366 -13.55 -25.77 5.39
CA PHE A 366 -12.31 -25.42 6.05
C PHE A 366 -11.34 -26.59 6.09
N ASP A 367 -11.79 -27.75 6.48
CA ASP A 367 -10.93 -28.94 6.63
C ASP A 367 -10.39 -29.43 5.28
N SER A 368 -11.16 -29.22 4.21
CA SER A 368 -10.74 -29.55 2.83
C SER A 368 -9.95 -28.45 2.14
N GLY A 369 -9.94 -27.23 2.69
CA GLY A 369 -9.37 -26.04 2.03
C GLY A 369 -10.23 -25.51 0.87
N LEU A 370 -11.43 -26.03 0.65
CA LEU A 370 -12.29 -25.66 -0.49
C LEU A 370 -12.55 -24.14 -0.55
N ILE A 371 -12.80 -23.51 0.59
CA ILE A 371 -13.04 -22.06 0.61
C ILE A 371 -11.84 -21.27 0.07
N ASN A 372 -10.62 -21.61 0.49
CA ASN A 372 -9.42 -20.91 0.04
C ASN A 372 -9.19 -21.08 -1.47
N GLU A 373 -9.41 -22.29 -1.99
CA GLU A 373 -9.29 -22.54 -3.43
C GLU A 373 -10.36 -21.78 -4.23
N CYS A 374 -11.58 -21.63 -3.69
CA CYS A 374 -12.63 -20.82 -4.31
C CYS A 374 -12.23 -19.34 -4.37
N LEU A 375 -11.75 -18.77 -3.25
CA LEU A 375 -11.32 -17.38 -3.20
C LEU A 375 -10.13 -17.14 -4.14
N ASP A 376 -9.17 -18.06 -4.17
CA ASP A 376 -8.03 -18.05 -5.10
C ASP A 376 -8.45 -18.04 -6.59
N ILE A 377 -9.51 -18.78 -6.95
CA ILE A 377 -10.03 -18.74 -8.33
C ILE A 377 -10.61 -17.38 -8.66
N ILE A 378 -11.41 -16.79 -7.75
CA ILE A 378 -12.00 -15.47 -7.95
C ILE A 378 -10.90 -14.43 -8.16
N GLU A 379 -9.91 -14.39 -7.27
CA GLU A 379 -8.79 -13.44 -7.33
C GLU A 379 -7.92 -13.62 -8.59
N LYS A 380 -7.56 -14.87 -8.94
CA LYS A 380 -6.75 -15.17 -10.14
C LYS A 380 -7.46 -14.83 -11.46
N ARG A 381 -8.77 -14.62 -11.42
CA ARG A 381 -9.61 -14.23 -12.56
C ARG A 381 -9.99 -12.76 -12.54
N ASN A 382 -9.31 -11.95 -11.70
CA ASN A 382 -9.62 -10.54 -11.52
C ASN A 382 -11.08 -10.28 -11.11
N GLY A 383 -11.70 -11.24 -10.44
CA GLY A 383 -12.97 -11.07 -9.75
C GLY A 383 -12.78 -10.49 -8.36
N ASP A 384 -13.86 -10.07 -7.76
CA ASP A 384 -13.94 -9.64 -6.38
C ASP A 384 -15.06 -10.41 -5.66
N PHE A 385 -15.05 -10.42 -4.33
CA PHE A 385 -16.10 -11.08 -3.57
C PHE A 385 -16.37 -10.37 -2.24
N GLU A 386 -17.59 -10.49 -1.78
CA GLU A 386 -18.02 -10.08 -0.44
C GLU A 386 -18.60 -11.27 0.29
N ILE A 387 -18.19 -11.49 1.55
CA ILE A 387 -18.74 -12.54 2.39
C ILE A 387 -19.98 -11.98 3.09
N GLU A 388 -21.18 -12.36 2.63
CA GLU A 388 -22.43 -11.88 3.20
C GLU A 388 -22.84 -12.64 4.48
N SER A 389 -22.58 -13.92 4.51
CA SER A 389 -22.89 -14.74 5.67
C SER A 389 -21.95 -15.93 5.80
N PHE A 390 -21.78 -16.38 7.03
CA PHE A 390 -20.81 -17.39 7.38
C PHE A 390 -21.33 -18.26 8.54
N ALA A 391 -21.49 -19.55 8.33
CA ALA A 391 -21.91 -20.49 9.36
C ALA A 391 -20.90 -21.64 9.46
N VAL A 392 -20.03 -21.57 10.48
CA VAL A 392 -19.10 -22.65 10.81
C VAL A 392 -19.80 -23.66 11.71
N GLN A 393 -19.74 -24.94 11.33
CA GLN A 393 -20.06 -26.00 12.25
C GLN A 393 -18.72 -26.53 12.80
N PRO A 394 -18.49 -26.44 14.13
CA PRO A 394 -17.27 -26.95 14.71
C PRO A 394 -17.21 -28.46 14.52
N ASN A 395 -16.02 -28.97 14.23
CA ASN A 395 -15.73 -30.41 14.19
C ASN A 395 -15.72 -30.91 15.63
N ASP A 396 -16.92 -31.08 16.24
CA ASP A 396 -17.05 -31.65 17.58
C ASP A 396 -16.65 -33.12 17.58
N GLN A 397 -15.46 -33.40 18.09
CA GLN A 397 -15.01 -34.74 18.48
C GLN A 397 -15.79 -35.30 19.68
N PHE A 398 -17.05 -34.90 19.91
CA PHE A 398 -17.89 -35.49 20.93
C PHE A 398 -18.75 -36.57 20.33
N THR A 399 -18.24 -37.79 20.42
CA THR A 399 -18.98 -39.02 20.22
C THR A 399 -20.13 -39.14 21.24
N ASN A 400 -21.31 -38.65 20.84
CA ASN A 400 -22.56 -39.21 21.37
C ASN A 400 -23.21 -39.97 20.23
N ALA A 401 -23.37 -41.28 20.45
CA ALA A 401 -23.72 -42.33 19.47
C ALA A 401 -25.10 -42.20 18.83
N ASP A 402 -25.84 -41.09 19.01
CA ASP A 402 -27.25 -40.99 18.60
C ASP A 402 -27.58 -39.82 17.65
N PHE A 403 -26.57 -38.98 17.20
CA PHE A 403 -26.82 -37.90 16.24
C PHE A 403 -25.85 -37.93 15.06
N ASN A 404 -26.20 -38.71 14.06
CA ASN A 404 -25.45 -38.88 12.82
C ASN A 404 -25.82 -37.80 11.77
N PHE A 405 -25.90 -36.52 12.13
CA PHE A 405 -26.11 -35.42 11.21
C PHE A 405 -24.96 -34.44 11.34
N LYS A 406 -23.87 -34.64 10.55
CA LYS A 406 -22.93 -33.59 10.25
C LYS A 406 -23.68 -32.52 9.46
N ARG A 407 -23.90 -31.33 10.04
CA ARG A 407 -24.37 -30.19 9.27
C ARG A 407 -23.16 -29.60 8.53
N PRO A 408 -23.26 -29.36 7.23
CA PRO A 408 -22.17 -28.73 6.49
C PRO A 408 -21.97 -27.30 6.97
N SER A 409 -20.74 -26.82 6.93
CA SER A 409 -20.45 -25.39 7.02
C SER A 409 -20.97 -24.70 5.75
N SER A 410 -21.39 -23.45 5.87
CA SER A 410 -21.87 -22.70 4.72
C SER A 410 -21.31 -21.28 4.71
N VAL A 411 -21.04 -20.77 3.50
CA VAL A 411 -20.62 -19.41 3.23
C VAL A 411 -21.45 -18.87 2.07
N THR A 412 -22.03 -17.70 2.24
CA THR A 412 -22.65 -16.96 1.13
C THR A 412 -21.67 -15.89 0.67
N LEU A 413 -21.28 -15.96 -0.58
CA LEU A 413 -20.42 -15.00 -1.25
C LEU A 413 -21.23 -14.21 -2.28
N ASN A 414 -21.06 -12.90 -2.33
CA ASN A 414 -21.43 -12.10 -3.49
C ASN A 414 -20.19 -12.00 -4.38
N VAL A 415 -20.17 -12.72 -5.48
CA VAL A 415 -19.05 -12.77 -6.43
C VAL A 415 -19.27 -11.74 -7.52
N MET A 416 -18.27 -10.95 -7.80
CA MET A 416 -18.31 -9.82 -8.75
C MET A 416 -17.20 -9.97 -9.79
N ALA A 417 -17.45 -9.52 -11.01
CA ALA A 417 -16.43 -9.47 -12.06
C ALA A 417 -16.65 -8.28 -13.01
N VAL A 418 -15.59 -7.91 -13.73
CA VAL A 418 -15.56 -6.74 -14.62
C VAL A 418 -16.65 -6.71 -15.69
N ASN A 419 -17.16 -7.87 -16.13
CA ASN A 419 -18.27 -8.04 -17.05
C ASN A 419 -18.92 -9.41 -16.86
N GLU A 420 -20.10 -9.61 -17.47
CA GLU A 420 -20.86 -10.86 -17.36
C GLU A 420 -20.05 -12.09 -17.83
N GLY A 421 -19.28 -11.99 -18.91
CA GLY A 421 -18.47 -13.11 -19.41
C GLY A 421 -17.35 -13.53 -18.45
N ALA A 422 -16.73 -12.59 -17.76
CA ALA A 422 -15.75 -12.88 -16.73
C ALA A 422 -16.39 -13.48 -15.48
N LEU A 423 -17.58 -13.00 -15.10
CA LEU A 423 -18.35 -13.55 -14.00
C LEU A 423 -18.79 -15.01 -14.28
N ASP A 424 -19.27 -15.27 -15.49
CA ASP A 424 -19.67 -16.63 -15.91
C ASP A 424 -18.44 -17.58 -15.92
N ASP A 425 -17.25 -17.16 -16.40
CA ASP A 425 -16.01 -17.98 -16.34
C ASP A 425 -15.60 -18.29 -14.89
N ILE A 426 -15.75 -17.33 -13.98
CA ILE A 426 -15.48 -17.56 -12.54
C ILE A 426 -16.45 -18.60 -11.99
N LEU A 427 -17.74 -18.43 -12.21
CA LEU A 427 -18.78 -19.32 -11.68
C LEU A 427 -18.62 -20.76 -12.22
N GLU A 428 -18.34 -20.92 -13.52
CA GLU A 428 -18.09 -22.23 -14.13
C GLU A 428 -16.88 -22.93 -13.48
N ARG A 429 -15.82 -22.19 -13.15
CA ARG A 429 -14.64 -22.73 -12.48
C ARG A 429 -14.90 -23.08 -11.02
N LEU A 430 -15.69 -22.30 -10.32
CA LEU A 430 -16.09 -22.61 -8.95
C LEU A 430 -16.94 -23.89 -8.92
N GLU A 431 -17.87 -24.04 -9.86
CA GLU A 431 -18.66 -25.27 -10.01
C GLU A 431 -17.78 -26.49 -10.34
N ALA A 432 -16.83 -26.32 -11.27
CA ALA A 432 -15.87 -27.36 -11.63
C ALA A 432 -14.99 -27.79 -10.45
N LEU A 433 -14.48 -26.82 -9.65
CA LEU A 433 -13.68 -27.10 -8.46
C LEU A 433 -14.48 -27.92 -7.43
N VAL A 434 -15.69 -27.47 -7.11
CA VAL A 434 -16.59 -28.16 -6.16
C VAL A 434 -16.89 -29.58 -6.63
N GLY A 435 -17.07 -29.80 -7.94
CA GLY A 435 -17.30 -31.11 -8.52
C GLY A 435 -16.10 -32.06 -8.48
N VAL A 436 -14.87 -31.54 -8.37
CA VAL A 436 -13.65 -32.36 -8.34
C VAL A 436 -13.17 -32.64 -6.92
N MET A 437 -13.48 -31.79 -5.95
CA MET A 437 -13.06 -31.95 -4.55
C MET A 437 -13.99 -32.89 -3.78
N GLU A 438 -13.92 -34.19 -4.07
CA GLU A 438 -14.75 -35.22 -3.41
C GLU A 438 -14.63 -35.20 -1.86
N SER A 439 -13.45 -34.82 -1.33
CA SER A 439 -13.20 -34.73 0.12
C SER A 439 -13.97 -33.60 0.82
N ALA A 440 -14.42 -32.62 0.07
CA ALA A 440 -15.12 -31.45 0.60
C ALA A 440 -16.64 -31.71 0.77
N GLU A 441 -17.19 -32.75 0.12
CA GLU A 441 -18.65 -32.95 0.03
C GLU A 441 -19.37 -31.64 -0.31
N GLY A 442 -18.69 -30.84 -1.18
CA GLY A 442 -19.06 -29.44 -1.45
C GLY A 442 -20.27 -29.35 -2.37
N LYS A 443 -21.07 -28.31 -2.17
CA LYS A 443 -22.16 -27.93 -3.07
C LYS A 443 -22.12 -26.42 -3.28
N LEU A 444 -22.15 -26.00 -4.53
CA LEU A 444 -22.30 -24.61 -4.92
C LEU A 444 -23.71 -24.38 -5.47
N THR A 445 -24.36 -23.33 -5.04
CA THR A 445 -25.70 -22.95 -5.50
C THR A 445 -25.71 -21.46 -5.78
N VAL A 446 -26.03 -21.07 -7.01
CA VAL A 446 -26.26 -19.67 -7.35
C VAL A 446 -27.64 -19.27 -6.80
N VAL A 447 -27.67 -18.27 -5.91
CA VAL A 447 -28.88 -17.80 -5.26
C VAL A 447 -29.50 -16.71 -6.13
N PRO A 448 -30.79 -16.80 -6.51
CA PRO A 448 -31.47 -15.74 -7.25
C PRO A 448 -31.40 -14.42 -6.45
N GLY A 449 -31.06 -13.31 -7.09
CA GLY A 449 -31.20 -11.99 -6.50
C GLY A 449 -32.68 -11.68 -6.21
N GLU A 450 -32.93 -11.04 -5.03
CA GLU A 450 -34.26 -10.51 -4.71
C GLU A 450 -34.60 -9.31 -5.59
#